data_771143a2d03f2927e9630dacc0c1c5c7
#
_entry.id   771143a2d03f2927e9630dacc0c1c5c7
#
_cell.length_a   1.000
_cell.length_b   1.000
_cell.length_c   1.000
_cell.angle_alpha   90.00
_cell.angle_beta   90.00
_cell.angle_gamma   90.00
#
_symmetry.space_group_name_H-M   'P 1'
#
loop_
_entity.id
_entity.type
_entity.pdbx_description
1 polymer ?
#
loop_
_entity_poly.entity_id
_entity_poly.type
_entity_poly.pdbx_seq_one_letter_code
_entity_poly.pdbx_strand_id
1 'polypeptide(L)'
;MSEAVDYKYVGSRPIRPDGVDKVTGRANFGADENLSGMLFGKVVRSEHSHARILSIDTSEAEAIPGVLSVITVKDFPDRSGFNAGLRAFSDNVIALDKVLYHGQAIAAVAATSSYLAEQAVDAVKIEYEVLPVVTDILKAMD
;
A
#
# COMPACT_ATOMS: atom_id res chain seq x y z
N MET A 1 -51.81 19.07 4.34
CA MET A 1 -51.32 18.34 3.17
C MET A 1 -50.23 19.22 2.59
N SER A 2 -48.96 18.86 2.67
CA SER A 2 -47.86 19.63 2.05
C SER A 2 -47.95 19.40 0.54
N GLU A 3 -48.02 20.45 -0.25
CA GLU A 3 -47.89 20.36 -1.71
C GLU A 3 -46.58 19.65 -2.03
N ALA A 4 -46.64 18.59 -2.83
CA ALA A 4 -45.45 17.90 -3.31
C ALA A 4 -44.70 18.87 -4.26
N VAL A 5 -43.52 19.28 -3.85
CA VAL A 5 -42.66 20.13 -4.69
C VAL A 5 -42.13 19.26 -5.84
N ASP A 6 -42.49 19.65 -7.08
CA ASP A 6 -41.94 18.98 -8.27
C ASP A 6 -40.54 19.51 -8.57
N TYR A 7 -39.55 18.65 -8.36
CA TYR A 7 -38.14 18.99 -8.59
C TYR A 7 -37.70 18.56 -10.00
N LYS A 8 -37.02 19.39 -10.72
CA LYS A 8 -36.53 19.13 -12.09
C LYS A 8 -35.58 17.90 -12.15
N TYR A 9 -34.81 17.64 -11.13
CA TYR A 9 -33.80 16.58 -11.10
C TYR A 9 -33.99 15.58 -9.95
N VAL A 10 -34.44 16.05 -8.80
CA VAL A 10 -34.68 15.17 -7.64
C VAL A 10 -35.86 14.25 -7.97
N GLY A 11 -35.64 12.92 -7.82
CA GLY A 11 -36.63 11.90 -8.19
C GLY A 11 -36.58 11.44 -9.64
N SER A 12 -35.81 12.11 -10.52
CA SER A 12 -35.55 11.62 -11.87
C SER A 12 -34.54 10.46 -11.85
N ARG A 13 -34.52 9.66 -12.93
CA ARG A 13 -33.53 8.57 -13.14
C ARG A 13 -32.68 8.88 -14.37
N PRO A 14 -31.74 9.84 -14.27
CA PRO A 14 -30.86 10.13 -15.39
C PRO A 14 -29.97 8.94 -15.69
N ILE A 15 -29.76 8.68 -16.97
CA ILE A 15 -28.76 7.65 -17.38
C ILE A 15 -27.37 8.18 -17.03
N ARG A 16 -26.62 7.36 -16.30
CA ARG A 16 -25.24 7.69 -15.95
C ARG A 16 -24.38 7.79 -17.21
N PRO A 17 -23.70 8.93 -17.48
CA PRO A 17 -22.96 9.13 -18.74
C PRO A 17 -21.87 8.09 -18.98
N ASP A 18 -21.17 7.65 -17.92
CA ASP A 18 -20.10 6.65 -17.96
C ASP A 18 -20.61 5.21 -17.74
N GLY A 19 -21.91 5.01 -17.60
CA GLY A 19 -22.49 3.71 -17.24
C GLY A 19 -22.28 2.65 -18.30
N VAL A 20 -22.45 3.01 -19.57
CA VAL A 20 -22.31 2.08 -20.70
C VAL A 20 -20.87 1.57 -20.80
N ASP A 21 -19.89 2.44 -20.69
CA ASP A 21 -18.48 2.04 -20.80
C ASP A 21 -18.06 1.12 -19.64
N LYS A 22 -18.59 1.36 -18.44
CA LYS A 22 -18.33 0.48 -17.28
C LYS A 22 -18.91 -0.91 -17.44
N VAL A 23 -20.18 -1.02 -17.86
CA VAL A 23 -20.84 -2.34 -17.97
C VAL A 23 -20.40 -3.11 -19.19
N THR A 24 -19.82 -2.47 -20.22
CA THR A 24 -19.31 -3.11 -21.41
C THR A 24 -17.80 -3.39 -21.35
N GLY A 25 -17.12 -3.01 -20.29
CA GLY A 25 -15.67 -3.17 -20.15
C GLY A 25 -14.83 -2.23 -21.03
N ARG A 26 -15.42 -1.17 -21.57
CA ARG A 26 -14.70 -0.16 -22.38
C ARG A 26 -14.08 0.95 -21.52
N ALA A 27 -14.54 1.09 -20.27
CA ALA A 27 -13.96 2.06 -19.35
C ALA A 27 -12.55 1.64 -18.97
N ASN A 28 -11.56 2.51 -19.15
CA ASN A 28 -10.20 2.30 -18.69
C ASN A 28 -10.02 2.89 -17.29
N PHE A 29 -9.37 2.13 -16.43
CA PHE A 29 -8.99 2.51 -15.08
C PHE A 29 -7.46 2.46 -14.94
N GLY A 30 -6.90 2.99 -13.86
CA GLY A 30 -5.45 3.02 -13.68
C GLY A 30 -4.76 1.65 -13.75
N ALA A 31 -5.47 0.56 -13.38
CA ALA A 31 -4.95 -0.80 -13.50
C ALA A 31 -4.95 -1.37 -14.91
N ASP A 32 -5.69 -0.75 -15.84
CA ASP A 32 -5.79 -1.18 -17.25
C ASP A 32 -4.74 -0.48 -18.13
N GLU A 33 -4.05 0.52 -17.57
CA GLU A 33 -2.97 1.23 -18.27
C GLU A 33 -1.77 0.31 -18.50
N ASN A 34 -1.29 0.25 -19.72
CA ASN A 34 -0.21 -0.64 -20.12
C ASN A 34 0.76 0.09 -21.06
N LEU A 35 1.84 0.59 -20.49
CA LEU A 35 2.87 1.33 -21.22
C LEU A 35 4.03 0.39 -21.58
N SER A 36 4.65 0.63 -22.72
CA SER A 36 5.85 -0.12 -23.11
C SER A 36 6.98 0.10 -22.10
N GLY A 37 7.52 -1.00 -21.57
CA GLY A 37 8.57 -0.95 -20.54
C GLY A 37 8.07 -0.63 -19.12
N MET A 38 6.76 -0.64 -18.88
CA MET A 38 6.19 -0.46 -17.54
C MET A 38 6.64 -1.58 -16.60
N LEU A 39 6.97 -1.20 -15.38
CA LEU A 39 7.34 -2.13 -14.32
C LEU A 39 6.14 -2.41 -13.41
N PHE A 40 6.17 -3.59 -12.80
CA PHE A 40 5.19 -4.03 -11.82
C PHE A 40 5.74 -3.83 -10.42
N GLY A 41 5.04 -3.02 -9.62
CA GLY A 41 5.38 -2.78 -8.23
C GLY A 41 4.60 -3.68 -7.27
N LYS A 42 5.27 -4.24 -6.26
CA LYS A 42 4.66 -4.94 -5.13
C LYS A 42 5.30 -4.47 -3.83
N VAL A 43 4.52 -4.53 -2.76
CA VAL A 43 4.94 -4.05 -1.44
C VAL A 43 5.06 -5.22 -0.48
N VAL A 44 6.21 -5.32 0.18
CA VAL A 44 6.43 -6.24 1.32
C VAL A 44 5.71 -5.67 2.53
N ARG A 45 4.81 -6.44 3.10
CA ARG A 45 3.96 -6.02 4.21
C ARG A 45 4.22 -6.83 5.46
N SER A 46 4.11 -6.17 6.62
CA SER A 46 4.26 -6.83 7.91
C SER A 46 3.16 -7.85 8.18
N GLU A 47 3.55 -9.01 8.67
CA GLU A 47 2.65 -10.03 9.23
C GLU A 47 2.31 -9.75 10.70
N HIS A 48 3.06 -8.84 11.35
CA HIS A 48 2.88 -8.49 12.75
C HIS A 48 2.14 -7.17 12.92
N SER A 49 1.33 -7.09 13.96
CA SER A 49 0.62 -5.86 14.32
C SER A 49 1.50 -4.89 15.11
N HIS A 50 2.51 -5.37 15.83
CA HIS A 50 3.49 -4.56 16.53
C HIS A 50 4.78 -5.33 16.70
N ALA A 51 5.83 -4.91 16.05
CA ALA A 51 7.15 -5.54 16.12
C ALA A 51 8.25 -4.54 15.78
N ARG A 52 9.42 -4.69 16.37
CA ARG A 52 10.63 -3.99 15.95
C ARG A 52 11.23 -4.73 14.77
N ILE A 53 11.70 -4.01 13.77
CA ILE A 53 12.44 -4.56 12.64
C ILE A 53 13.91 -4.62 13.07
N LEU A 54 14.47 -5.83 13.16
CA LEU A 54 15.88 -6.03 13.51
C LEU A 54 16.76 -5.98 12.27
N SER A 55 16.34 -6.64 11.19
CA SER A 55 17.04 -6.62 9.91
C SER A 55 16.08 -6.81 8.75
N ILE A 56 16.46 -6.28 7.58
CA ILE A 56 15.82 -6.51 6.28
C ILE A 56 16.92 -6.95 5.33
N ASP A 57 16.83 -8.18 4.83
CA ASP A 57 17.73 -8.73 3.82
C ASP A 57 17.00 -8.84 2.49
N THR A 58 17.44 -8.06 1.50
CA THR A 58 16.89 -7.98 0.15
C THR A 58 17.70 -8.76 -0.87
N SER A 59 18.82 -9.37 -0.47
CA SER A 59 19.80 -9.93 -1.38
C SER A 59 19.25 -11.04 -2.29
N GLU A 60 18.39 -11.92 -1.76
CA GLU A 60 17.76 -12.97 -2.56
C GLU A 60 16.73 -12.38 -3.55
N ALA A 61 15.98 -11.37 -3.14
CA ALA A 61 15.02 -10.70 -4.01
C ALA A 61 15.72 -9.95 -5.17
N GLU A 62 16.81 -9.26 -4.89
CA GLU A 62 17.62 -8.53 -5.88
C GLU A 62 18.32 -9.46 -6.87
N ALA A 63 18.62 -10.71 -6.46
CA ALA A 63 19.24 -11.70 -7.31
C ALA A 63 18.28 -12.32 -8.36
N ILE A 64 16.97 -12.11 -8.24
CA ILE A 64 15.99 -12.68 -9.17
C ILE A 64 16.08 -11.97 -10.52
N PRO A 65 16.35 -12.67 -11.64
CA PRO A 65 16.40 -12.05 -12.96
C PRO A 65 15.06 -11.40 -13.33
N GLY A 66 15.09 -10.10 -13.65
CA GLY A 66 13.90 -9.32 -13.96
C GLY A 66 13.36 -8.48 -12.80
N VAL A 67 13.93 -8.60 -11.62
CA VAL A 67 13.79 -7.61 -10.55
C VAL A 67 14.78 -6.48 -10.84
N LEU A 68 14.28 -5.25 -10.85
CA LEU A 68 15.09 -4.07 -11.18
C LEU A 68 15.50 -3.28 -9.94
N SER A 69 14.65 -3.29 -8.92
CA SER A 69 14.94 -2.56 -7.68
C SER A 69 14.13 -3.14 -6.52
N VAL A 70 14.76 -3.17 -5.35
CA VAL A 70 14.11 -3.37 -4.07
C VAL A 70 14.44 -2.16 -3.21
N ILE A 71 13.44 -1.43 -2.77
CA ILE A 71 13.61 -0.24 -1.93
C ILE A 71 13.15 -0.52 -0.51
N THR A 72 13.91 0.00 0.43
CA THR A 72 13.66 -0.09 1.87
C THR A 72 13.71 1.30 2.49
N VAL A 73 13.53 1.40 3.80
CA VAL A 73 13.68 2.68 4.51
C VAL A 73 15.05 3.34 4.30
N LYS A 74 16.10 2.57 4.00
CA LYS A 74 17.48 3.06 3.79
C LYS A 74 17.62 3.92 2.52
N ASP A 75 16.72 3.72 1.56
CA ASP A 75 16.72 4.44 0.27
C ASP A 75 15.99 5.79 0.34
N PHE A 76 15.36 6.08 1.48
CA PHE A 76 14.66 7.34 1.70
C PHE A 76 15.59 8.39 2.31
N PRO A 77 15.36 9.69 2.02
CA PRO A 77 16.19 10.76 2.57
C PRO A 77 16.13 10.79 4.12
N ASP A 78 17.18 11.34 4.71
CA ASP A 78 17.25 11.56 6.15
C ASP A 78 16.05 12.37 6.65
N ARG A 79 15.39 11.86 7.69
CA ARG A 79 14.18 12.42 8.29
C ARG A 79 14.44 13.09 9.65
N SER A 80 15.70 13.28 10.02
CA SER A 80 16.08 13.87 11.30
C SER A 80 15.50 15.26 11.52
N GLY A 81 15.34 16.04 10.43
CA GLY A 81 14.72 17.36 10.44
C GLY A 81 13.18 17.38 10.42
N PHE A 82 12.50 16.24 10.36
CA PHE A 82 11.05 16.20 10.30
C PHE A 82 10.43 16.52 11.66
N ASN A 83 9.37 17.34 11.67
CA ASN A 83 8.54 17.50 12.84
C ASN A 83 7.70 16.24 13.12
N ALA A 84 7.08 16.16 14.32
CA ALA A 84 6.35 14.96 14.75
C ALA A 84 5.24 14.54 13.76
N GLY A 85 4.51 15.48 13.18
CA GLY A 85 3.44 15.18 12.22
C GLY A 85 3.98 14.62 10.91
N LEU A 86 5.08 15.18 10.40
CA LEU A 86 5.70 14.72 9.17
C LEU A 86 6.38 13.35 9.36
N ARG A 87 6.93 13.08 10.55
CA ARG A 87 7.44 11.75 10.92
C ARG A 87 6.31 10.73 10.92
N ALA A 88 5.22 10.98 11.63
CA ALA A 88 4.08 10.07 11.68
C ALA A 88 3.51 9.77 10.29
N PHE A 89 3.45 10.79 9.40
CA PHE A 89 3.06 10.58 8.01
C PHE A 89 4.05 9.67 7.26
N SER A 90 5.36 9.93 7.40
CA SER A 90 6.38 9.15 6.70
C SER A 90 6.47 7.70 7.19
N ASP A 91 6.20 7.45 8.48
CA ASP A 91 6.15 6.12 9.07
C ASP A 91 4.99 5.27 8.51
N ASN A 92 3.91 5.92 8.07
CA ASN A 92 2.80 5.24 7.38
C ASN A 92 3.12 4.90 5.91
N VAL A 93 4.06 5.59 5.28
CA VAL A 93 4.48 5.26 3.90
C VAL A 93 5.33 4.00 3.89
N ILE A 94 6.32 3.92 4.77
CA ILE A 94 7.20 2.76 4.96
C ILE A 94 7.66 2.70 6.40
N ALA A 95 7.64 1.52 7.01
CA ALA A 95 8.10 1.31 8.37
C ALA A 95 9.59 1.65 8.51
N LEU A 96 9.95 2.41 9.55
CA LEU A 96 11.34 2.79 9.83
C LEU A 96 12.07 1.69 10.61
N ASP A 97 11.83 1.68 11.91
CA ASP A 97 12.48 0.80 12.89
C ASP A 97 11.51 -0.21 13.51
N LYS A 98 10.21 0.05 13.40
CA LYS A 98 9.16 -0.84 13.88
C LYS A 98 7.90 -0.76 13.03
N VAL A 99 7.13 -1.84 13.05
CA VAL A 99 5.78 -1.89 12.49
C VAL A 99 4.77 -1.60 13.59
N LEU A 100 3.74 -0.82 13.25
CA LEU A 100 2.72 -0.30 14.15
C LEU A 100 1.35 -0.95 13.94
N TYR A 101 1.17 -1.64 12.80
CA TYR A 101 -0.06 -2.34 12.45
C TYR A 101 0.21 -3.44 11.43
N HIS A 102 -0.65 -4.46 11.43
CA HIS A 102 -0.60 -5.54 10.45
C HIS A 102 -0.79 -5.00 9.02
N GLY A 103 0.07 -5.43 8.10
CA GLY A 103 0.03 -4.98 6.71
C GLY A 103 0.78 -3.67 6.43
N GLN A 104 1.47 -3.07 7.42
CA GLN A 104 2.31 -1.89 7.18
C GLN A 104 3.42 -2.22 6.17
N ALA A 105 3.66 -1.28 5.24
CA ALA A 105 4.71 -1.43 4.24
C ALA A 105 6.10 -1.40 4.89
N ILE A 106 6.99 -2.31 4.47
CA ILE A 106 8.37 -2.42 4.97
C ILE A 106 9.38 -2.24 3.85
N ALA A 107 9.09 -2.79 2.69
CA ALA A 107 9.89 -2.65 1.47
C ALA A 107 8.97 -2.62 0.24
N ALA A 108 9.50 -2.22 -0.89
CA ALA A 108 8.79 -2.32 -2.16
C ALA A 108 9.73 -2.84 -3.24
N VAL A 109 9.17 -3.62 -4.15
CA VAL A 109 9.88 -4.27 -5.26
C VAL A 109 9.35 -3.75 -6.57
N ALA A 110 10.24 -3.56 -7.56
CA ALA A 110 9.91 -3.28 -8.94
C ALA A 110 10.50 -4.35 -9.85
N ALA A 111 9.66 -5.00 -10.66
CA ALA A 111 10.07 -6.08 -11.56
C ALA A 111 9.42 -5.96 -12.94
N THR A 112 9.92 -6.72 -13.91
CA THR A 112 9.42 -6.72 -15.31
C THR A 112 8.09 -7.42 -15.47
N SER A 113 7.63 -8.19 -14.48
CA SER A 113 6.31 -8.81 -14.48
C SER A 113 5.73 -8.87 -13.06
N SER A 114 4.40 -8.95 -12.96
CA SER A 114 3.71 -9.08 -11.67
C SER A 114 4.13 -10.35 -10.93
N TYR A 115 4.36 -11.45 -11.65
CA TYR A 115 4.80 -12.72 -11.08
C TYR A 115 6.20 -12.60 -10.43
N LEU A 116 7.15 -11.97 -11.13
CA LEU A 116 8.50 -11.74 -10.59
C LEU A 116 8.48 -10.79 -9.40
N ALA A 117 7.63 -9.78 -9.43
CA ALA A 117 7.47 -8.88 -8.30
C ALA A 117 6.93 -9.62 -7.07
N GLU A 118 6.01 -10.55 -7.24
CA GLU A 118 5.46 -11.39 -6.17
C GLU A 118 6.50 -12.36 -5.60
N GLN A 119 7.23 -13.08 -6.47
CA GLN A 119 8.36 -13.92 -6.04
C GLN A 119 9.41 -13.12 -5.26
N ALA A 120 9.72 -11.90 -5.70
CA ALA A 120 10.70 -11.06 -5.03
C ALA A 120 10.21 -10.59 -3.65
N VAL A 121 8.91 -10.29 -3.49
CA VAL A 121 8.31 -9.98 -2.18
C VAL A 121 8.50 -11.15 -1.21
N ASP A 122 8.26 -12.38 -1.67
CA ASP A 122 8.40 -13.60 -0.86
C ASP A 122 9.87 -13.92 -0.51
N ALA A 123 10.81 -13.44 -1.33
CA ALA A 123 12.25 -13.64 -1.12
C ALA A 123 12.88 -12.63 -0.15
N VAL A 124 12.20 -11.53 0.18
CA VAL A 124 12.69 -10.57 1.19
C VAL A 124 12.57 -11.19 2.58
N LYS A 125 13.69 -11.26 3.28
CA LYS A 125 13.75 -11.80 4.65
C LYS A 125 13.77 -10.66 5.66
N ILE A 126 12.88 -10.74 6.66
CA ILE A 126 12.79 -9.74 7.71
C ILE A 126 12.85 -10.43 9.06
N GLU A 127 13.75 -9.96 9.90
CA GLU A 127 13.83 -10.39 11.30
C GLU A 127 13.08 -9.40 12.19
N TYR A 128 12.22 -9.94 13.05
CA TYR A 128 11.40 -9.17 13.95
C TYR A 128 11.64 -9.51 15.42
N GLU A 129 11.56 -8.50 16.26
CA GLU A 129 11.29 -8.63 17.69
C GLU A 129 9.81 -8.30 17.92
N VAL A 130 8.98 -9.33 18.15
CA VAL A 130 7.55 -9.14 18.37
C VAL A 130 7.30 -8.43 19.68
N LEU A 131 6.50 -7.35 19.64
CA LEU A 131 6.18 -6.52 20.79
C LEU A 131 4.73 -6.78 21.25
N PRO A 132 4.40 -6.46 22.51
CA PRO A 132 3.02 -6.56 23.00
C PRO A 132 2.06 -5.75 22.13
N VAL A 133 0.90 -6.35 21.84
CA VAL A 133 -0.16 -5.76 21.02
C VAL A 133 -1.39 -5.52 21.87
N VAL A 134 -2.00 -4.33 21.75
CA VAL A 134 -3.29 -4.02 22.34
C VAL A 134 -4.31 -3.90 21.22
N THR A 135 -5.16 -4.92 21.06
CA THR A 135 -6.22 -4.98 20.05
C THR A 135 -7.63 -4.78 20.64
N ASP A 136 -7.73 -4.75 21.95
CA ASP A 136 -8.98 -4.53 22.67
C ASP A 136 -9.09 -3.02 23.02
N ILE A 137 -10.19 -2.39 22.60
CA ILE A 137 -10.43 -0.96 22.80
C ILE A 137 -10.49 -0.59 24.28
N LEU A 138 -11.05 -1.45 25.14
CA LEU A 138 -11.15 -1.19 26.58
C LEU A 138 -9.77 -1.22 27.24
N LYS A 139 -8.92 -2.20 26.83
CA LYS A 139 -7.55 -2.31 27.33
C LYS A 139 -6.63 -1.17 26.82
N ALA A 140 -7.00 -0.54 25.69
CA ALA A 140 -6.25 0.57 25.15
C ALA A 140 -6.52 1.89 25.89
N MET A 141 -7.55 1.94 26.76
CA MET A 141 -7.93 3.11 27.58
C MET A 141 -7.28 3.11 28.96
N ASP A 142 -6.71 1.98 29.41
CA ASP A 142 -5.97 1.82 30.66
C ASP A 142 -4.48 2.20 30.48
#